data_9b57670ee15369a4602fad2eab358f19
#
_entry.id   9b57670ee15369a4602fad2eab358f19
#
_cell.length_a   1.000
_cell.length_b   1.000
_cell.length_c   1.000
_cell.angle_alpha   90.00
_cell.angle_beta   90.00
_cell.angle_gamma   90.00
#
_symmetry.space_group_name_H-M   'P 1'
#
loop_
_entity.id
_entity.type
_entity.pdbx_description
1 polymer ?
#
loop_
_entity_poly.entity_id
_entity_poly.type
_entity_poly.pdbx_seq_one_letter_code
_entity_poly.pdbx_strand_id
1 'polypeptide(L)'
;MKKSLLLCIIAAIGFGVAPTFIQLAIQSGVSQTSCVLFNNILLMLVCLVMCLAGHHSLCIPAKKVLPLLLMGACGMGFTVLLLSLSYQYIAVGTATVINFLYPPIVTVACAIFMHRRLGRSAYLATLLSILGLLFISVIGTGVSSFQPAGFILALASAFTYSFYIFGNEYFGIGEYPVWSAVFYMAAASACVFIVINAVTGQFTLPAGGAAMGYAFGAAVITSLSFLLLNIGIAGAGAAQASFATLIEPVASVICGVIVLDEKVTLFTIIGIVLILLSVWVNSMHTHEKAPAREKAPPNNSRK
;
A
#
# COMPACT_ATOMS: atom_id res chain seq x y z
N MET A 1 -0.48 -7.80 18.55
CA MET A 1 0.11 -6.50 18.16
C MET A 1 1.50 -6.62 17.55
N LYS A 2 2.55 -7.14 18.27
CA LYS A 2 3.91 -7.28 17.68
C LYS A 2 3.96 -8.12 16.40
N LYS A 3 3.22 -9.25 16.35
CA LYS A 3 3.14 -10.10 15.15
C LYS A 3 2.47 -9.38 13.96
N SER A 4 1.40 -8.64 14.21
CA SER A 4 0.68 -7.90 13.16
C SER A 4 1.53 -6.76 12.57
N LEU A 5 2.29 -6.05 13.41
CA LEU A 5 3.23 -5.02 12.96
C LEU A 5 4.37 -5.63 12.13
N LEU A 6 4.88 -6.81 12.52
CA LEU A 6 5.88 -7.54 11.74
C LEU A 6 5.35 -7.91 10.35
N LEU A 7 4.08 -8.33 10.26
CA LEU A 7 3.45 -8.62 8.96
C LEU A 7 3.37 -7.37 8.07
N CYS A 8 3.06 -6.20 8.64
CA CYS A 8 3.10 -4.94 7.91
C CYS A 8 4.51 -4.58 7.41
N ILE A 9 5.55 -4.83 8.23
CA ILE A 9 6.95 -4.60 7.84
C ILE A 9 7.36 -5.54 6.70
N ILE A 10 7.02 -6.83 6.78
CA ILE A 10 7.31 -7.80 5.71
C ILE A 10 6.56 -7.41 4.42
N ALA A 11 5.31 -6.98 4.53
CA ALA A 11 4.54 -6.45 3.40
C ALA A 11 5.22 -5.24 2.77
N ALA A 12 5.71 -4.31 3.60
CA ALA A 12 6.43 -3.12 3.14
C ALA A 12 7.72 -3.45 2.39
N ILE A 13 8.49 -4.42 2.88
CA ILE A 13 9.68 -4.91 2.18
C ILE A 13 9.29 -5.46 0.80
N GLY A 14 8.23 -6.27 0.73
CA GLY A 14 7.74 -6.78 -0.55
C GLY A 14 7.28 -5.67 -1.51
N PHE A 15 6.56 -4.66 -1.02
CA PHE A 15 6.18 -3.51 -1.84
C PHE A 15 7.39 -2.69 -2.31
N GLY A 16 8.45 -2.61 -1.51
CA GLY A 16 9.70 -1.96 -1.93
C GLY A 16 10.50 -2.75 -2.98
N VAL A 17 10.41 -4.08 -2.95
CA VAL A 17 11.07 -4.96 -3.93
C VAL A 17 10.29 -5.07 -5.25
N ALA A 18 8.94 -5.12 -5.18
CA ALA A 18 8.07 -5.32 -6.35
C ALA A 18 8.31 -4.34 -7.50
N PRO A 19 8.53 -3.02 -7.29
CA PRO A 19 8.82 -2.07 -8.36
C PRO A 19 10.04 -2.42 -9.20
N THR A 20 11.07 -3.03 -8.61
CA THR A 20 12.26 -3.49 -9.35
C THR A 20 11.89 -4.58 -10.36
N PHE A 21 11.08 -5.56 -9.96
CA PHE A 21 10.59 -6.59 -10.87
C PHE A 21 9.65 -6.02 -11.95
N ILE A 22 8.80 -5.05 -11.59
CA ILE A 22 7.95 -4.33 -12.56
C ILE A 22 8.83 -3.59 -13.57
N GLN A 23 9.89 -2.91 -13.13
CA GLN A 23 10.81 -2.20 -14.02
C GLN A 23 11.54 -3.14 -14.99
N LEU A 24 11.99 -4.29 -14.52
CA LEU A 24 12.59 -5.32 -15.37
C LEU A 24 11.59 -5.89 -16.38
N ALA A 25 10.32 -6.07 -15.99
CA ALA A 25 9.25 -6.48 -16.90
C ALA A 25 8.97 -5.41 -17.96
N ILE A 26 8.96 -4.12 -17.59
CA ILE A 26 8.79 -2.99 -18.51
C ILE A 26 9.97 -2.93 -19.51
N GLN A 27 11.19 -3.07 -19.05
CA GLN A 27 12.38 -3.14 -19.93
C GLN A 27 12.33 -4.34 -20.88
N SER A 28 11.59 -5.39 -20.52
CA SER A 28 11.34 -6.57 -21.36
C SER A 28 10.10 -6.44 -22.25
N GLY A 29 9.50 -5.24 -22.37
CA GLY A 29 8.39 -4.93 -23.28
C GLY A 29 6.98 -5.10 -22.70
N VAL A 30 6.82 -5.35 -21.40
CA VAL A 30 5.49 -5.41 -20.75
C VAL A 30 5.08 -4.01 -20.31
N SER A 31 3.85 -3.58 -20.63
CA SER A 31 3.37 -2.27 -20.15
C SER A 31 3.14 -2.26 -18.63
N GLN A 32 3.33 -1.11 -18.01
CA GLN A 32 3.10 -0.94 -16.58
C GLN A 32 1.65 -1.30 -16.20
N THR A 33 0.68 -0.87 -16.99
CA THR A 33 -0.75 -1.15 -16.75
C THR A 33 -1.06 -2.64 -16.85
N SER A 34 -0.40 -3.38 -17.74
CA SER A 34 -0.49 -4.84 -17.83
C SER A 34 0.13 -5.53 -16.61
N CYS A 35 1.29 -5.09 -16.14
CA CYS A 35 1.91 -5.62 -14.91
C CYS A 35 0.95 -5.49 -13.72
N VAL A 36 0.34 -4.31 -13.53
CA VAL A 36 -0.61 -4.09 -12.43
C VAL A 36 -1.87 -4.94 -12.61
N LEU A 37 -2.37 -5.11 -13.83
CA LEU A 37 -3.50 -6.00 -14.11
C LEU A 37 -3.16 -7.45 -13.73
N PHE A 38 -1.99 -7.96 -14.14
CA PHE A 38 -1.55 -9.32 -13.79
C PHE A 38 -1.40 -9.51 -12.28
N ASN A 39 -0.86 -8.50 -11.57
CA ASN A 39 -0.77 -8.53 -10.11
C ASN A 39 -2.15 -8.69 -9.47
N ASN A 40 -3.15 -7.90 -9.91
CA ASN A 40 -4.50 -7.96 -9.37
C ASN A 40 -5.22 -9.27 -9.73
N ILE A 41 -5.05 -9.77 -10.96
CA ILE A 41 -5.62 -11.07 -11.39
C ILE A 41 -5.02 -12.20 -10.55
N LEU A 42 -3.69 -12.22 -10.38
CA LEU A 42 -3.04 -13.26 -9.58
C LEU A 42 -3.52 -13.21 -8.12
N LEU A 43 -3.58 -12.02 -7.52
CA LEU A 43 -4.08 -11.82 -6.16
C LEU A 43 -5.51 -12.33 -6.02
N MET A 44 -6.39 -11.98 -6.97
CA MET A 44 -7.78 -12.44 -7.01
C MET A 44 -7.85 -13.97 -7.10
N LEU A 45 -7.07 -14.59 -7.98
CA LEU A 45 -7.06 -16.05 -8.17
C LEU A 45 -6.52 -16.76 -6.94
N VAL A 46 -5.44 -16.29 -6.33
CA VAL A 46 -4.89 -16.83 -5.07
C VAL A 46 -5.95 -16.77 -3.97
N CYS A 47 -6.61 -15.63 -3.81
CA CYS A 47 -7.67 -15.47 -2.83
C CYS A 47 -8.84 -16.43 -3.09
N LEU A 48 -9.24 -16.61 -4.35
CA LEU A 48 -10.30 -17.54 -4.75
C LEU A 48 -9.92 -18.99 -4.38
N VAL A 49 -8.72 -19.43 -4.76
CA VAL A 49 -8.22 -20.77 -4.46
C VAL A 49 -8.17 -21.01 -2.95
N MET A 50 -7.67 -20.04 -2.19
CA MET A 50 -7.60 -20.14 -0.72
C MET A 50 -8.99 -20.15 -0.06
N CYS A 51 -9.97 -19.44 -0.60
CA CYS A 51 -11.36 -19.54 -0.15
C CYS A 51 -11.93 -20.93 -0.42
N LEU A 52 -11.73 -21.47 -1.61
CA LEU A 52 -12.25 -22.78 -1.98
C LEU A 52 -11.56 -23.91 -1.19
N ALA A 53 -10.23 -23.88 -1.07
CA ALA A 53 -9.46 -24.90 -0.35
C ALA A 53 -9.67 -24.84 1.17
N GLY A 54 -9.82 -23.63 1.73
CA GLY A 54 -10.02 -23.43 3.17
C GLY A 54 -11.49 -23.46 3.61
N HIS A 55 -12.43 -23.78 2.69
CA HIS A 55 -13.88 -23.71 2.95
C HIS A 55 -14.34 -22.37 3.53
N HIS A 56 -13.62 -21.28 3.22
CA HIS A 56 -14.01 -19.95 3.62
C HIS A 56 -15.13 -19.43 2.70
N SER A 57 -16.19 -18.89 3.29
CA SER A 57 -17.27 -18.33 2.52
C SER A 57 -16.83 -17.05 1.80
N LEU A 58 -17.06 -16.98 0.48
CA LEU A 58 -16.98 -15.74 -0.28
C LEU A 58 -18.16 -14.80 0.03
N CYS A 59 -19.21 -15.31 0.69
CA CYS A 59 -20.38 -14.52 1.03
C CYS A 59 -20.03 -13.50 2.12
N ILE A 60 -19.90 -12.24 1.72
CA ILE A 60 -19.80 -11.07 2.60
C ILE A 60 -21.15 -10.35 2.56
N PRO A 61 -21.66 -9.83 3.68
CA PRO A 61 -22.93 -9.09 3.70
C PRO A 61 -22.92 -7.97 2.66
N ALA A 62 -24.02 -7.82 1.88
CA ALA A 62 -24.10 -6.85 0.79
C ALA A 62 -23.70 -5.42 1.19
N LYS A 63 -24.03 -5.02 2.44
CA LYS A 63 -23.62 -3.72 3.01
C LYS A 63 -22.09 -3.51 3.09
N LYS A 64 -21.30 -4.59 3.09
CA LYS A 64 -19.83 -4.56 3.16
C LYS A 64 -19.15 -4.75 1.80
N VAL A 65 -19.88 -5.28 0.80
CA VAL A 65 -19.35 -5.48 -0.55
C VAL A 65 -19.02 -4.14 -1.22
N LEU A 66 -19.91 -3.14 -1.12
CA LEU A 66 -19.66 -1.83 -1.72
C LEU A 66 -18.42 -1.14 -1.16
N PRO A 67 -18.20 -1.04 0.17
CA PRO A 67 -16.93 -0.57 0.72
C PRO A 67 -15.70 -1.31 0.19
N LEU A 68 -15.76 -2.64 0.08
CA LEU A 68 -14.65 -3.46 -0.46
C LEU A 68 -14.35 -3.13 -1.92
N LEU A 69 -15.39 -3.01 -2.76
CA LEU A 69 -15.23 -2.65 -4.17
C LEU A 69 -14.65 -1.23 -4.32
N LEU A 70 -15.11 -0.27 -3.50
CA LEU A 70 -14.58 1.09 -3.50
C LEU A 70 -13.12 1.13 -3.02
N MET A 71 -12.78 0.37 -1.99
CA MET A 71 -11.38 0.27 -1.52
C MET A 71 -10.49 -0.39 -2.57
N GLY A 72 -10.98 -1.40 -3.29
CA GLY A 72 -10.26 -2.02 -4.40
C GLY A 72 -10.08 -1.09 -5.59
N ALA A 73 -11.16 -0.49 -6.08
CA ALA A 73 -11.11 0.40 -7.23
C ALA A 73 -10.35 1.70 -6.93
N CYS A 74 -10.75 2.42 -5.88
CA CYS A 74 -10.16 3.71 -5.53
C CYS A 74 -8.82 3.53 -4.79
N GLY A 75 -8.81 2.67 -3.76
CA GLY A 75 -7.66 2.55 -2.87
C GLY A 75 -6.50 1.74 -3.45
N MET A 76 -6.75 0.70 -4.23
CA MET A 76 -5.70 -0.06 -4.91
C MET A 76 -5.52 0.41 -6.36
N GLY A 77 -6.62 0.47 -7.14
CA GLY A 77 -6.58 0.77 -8.57
C GLY A 77 -6.19 2.22 -8.87
N PHE A 78 -7.01 3.18 -8.44
CA PHE A 78 -6.74 4.59 -8.73
C PHE A 78 -5.50 5.14 -8.07
N THR A 79 -5.06 4.60 -6.92
CA THR A 79 -3.79 5.00 -6.30
C THR A 79 -2.63 4.81 -7.27
N VAL A 80 -2.50 3.62 -7.84
CA VAL A 80 -1.41 3.31 -8.78
C VAL A 80 -1.56 4.11 -10.08
N LEU A 81 -2.79 4.27 -10.57
CA LEU A 81 -3.05 5.06 -11.78
C LEU A 81 -2.65 6.53 -11.60
N LEU A 82 -3.14 7.20 -10.54
CA LEU A 82 -2.87 8.60 -10.28
C LEU A 82 -1.37 8.85 -10.03
N LEU A 83 -0.72 7.96 -9.28
CA LEU A 83 0.71 8.03 -9.04
C LEU A 83 1.50 7.86 -10.36
N SER A 84 1.14 6.91 -11.20
CA SER A 84 1.77 6.70 -12.50
C SER A 84 1.57 7.90 -13.44
N LEU A 85 0.39 8.50 -13.45
CA LEU A 85 0.12 9.71 -14.23
C LEU A 85 0.93 10.91 -13.74
N SER A 86 1.17 11.02 -12.43
CA SER A 86 1.97 12.11 -11.86
C SER A 86 3.41 12.11 -12.37
N TYR A 87 3.97 10.94 -12.71
CA TYR A 87 5.34 10.80 -13.23
C TYR A 87 5.55 11.47 -14.61
N GLN A 88 4.46 11.76 -15.32
CA GLN A 88 4.54 12.49 -16.59
C GLN A 88 4.83 13.99 -16.39
N TYR A 89 4.60 14.51 -15.18
CA TYR A 89 4.68 15.93 -14.86
C TYR A 89 5.79 16.28 -13.88
N ILE A 90 6.11 15.36 -12.93
CA ILE A 90 7.11 15.57 -11.90
C ILE A 90 7.99 14.34 -11.77
N ALA A 91 9.20 14.53 -11.22
CA ALA A 91 10.14 13.43 -11.00
C ALA A 91 9.51 12.32 -10.13
N VAL A 92 9.79 11.07 -10.46
CA VAL A 92 9.27 9.87 -9.76
C VAL A 92 9.51 9.97 -8.25
N GLY A 93 10.72 10.38 -7.85
CA GLY A 93 11.06 10.56 -6.44
C GLY A 93 10.17 11.60 -5.73
N THR A 94 9.92 12.75 -6.38
CA THR A 94 9.03 13.80 -5.83
C THR A 94 7.60 13.30 -5.69
N ALA A 95 7.06 12.63 -6.73
CA ALA A 95 5.73 12.05 -6.69
C ALA A 95 5.60 10.99 -5.58
N THR A 96 6.62 10.16 -5.40
CA THR A 96 6.67 9.15 -4.36
C THR A 96 6.66 9.77 -2.97
N VAL A 97 7.43 10.85 -2.72
CA VAL A 97 7.39 11.59 -1.43
C VAL A 97 5.99 12.10 -1.14
N ILE A 98 5.32 12.68 -2.14
CA ILE A 98 3.97 13.21 -1.98
C ILE A 98 2.99 12.07 -1.68
N ASN A 99 3.11 10.94 -2.38
CA ASN A 99 2.29 9.76 -2.10
C ASN A 99 2.49 9.26 -0.66
N PHE A 100 3.73 9.23 -0.15
CA PHE A 100 4.03 8.83 1.23
C PHE A 100 3.54 9.84 2.30
N LEU A 101 2.74 10.85 1.95
CA LEU A 101 1.93 11.58 2.92
C LEU A 101 0.72 10.77 3.42
N TYR A 102 0.46 9.57 2.88
CA TYR A 102 -0.66 8.74 3.33
C TYR A 102 -0.62 8.38 4.84
N PRO A 103 0.51 8.12 5.53
CA PRO A 103 0.48 7.79 6.95
C PRO A 103 -0.03 8.94 7.84
N PRO A 104 0.41 10.20 7.68
CA PRO A 104 -0.24 11.33 8.36
C PRO A 104 -1.73 11.46 8.01
N ILE A 105 -2.13 11.28 6.74
CA ILE A 105 -3.53 11.36 6.33
C ILE A 105 -4.35 10.26 7.03
N VAL A 106 -3.88 9.00 7.06
CA VAL A 106 -4.50 7.90 7.79
C VAL A 106 -4.64 8.21 9.27
N THR A 107 -3.58 8.76 9.88
CA THR A 107 -3.56 9.12 11.29
C THR A 107 -4.61 10.18 11.63
N VAL A 108 -4.70 11.22 10.81
CA VAL A 108 -5.72 12.28 10.93
C VAL A 108 -7.12 11.71 10.69
N ALA A 109 -7.31 10.85 9.68
CA ALA A 109 -8.58 10.19 9.44
C ALA A 109 -9.03 9.32 10.64
N CYS A 110 -8.11 8.56 11.24
CA CYS A 110 -8.39 7.80 12.47
C CYS A 110 -8.77 8.73 13.64
N ALA A 111 -8.14 9.88 13.78
CA ALA A 111 -8.49 10.83 14.83
C ALA A 111 -9.89 11.41 14.65
N ILE A 112 -10.23 11.83 13.43
CA ILE A 112 -11.52 12.48 13.13
C ILE A 112 -12.67 11.46 13.15
N PHE A 113 -12.57 10.38 12.38
CA PHE A 113 -13.68 9.44 12.17
C PHE A 113 -13.79 8.35 13.22
N MET A 114 -12.68 7.99 13.87
CA MET A 114 -12.66 6.98 14.95
C MET A 114 -12.49 7.62 16.34
N HIS A 115 -12.48 8.96 16.40
CA HIS A 115 -12.35 9.74 17.64
C HIS A 115 -11.11 9.35 18.48
N ARG A 116 -10.01 8.96 17.83
CA ARG A 116 -8.76 8.61 18.49
C ARG A 116 -7.94 9.86 18.80
N ARG A 117 -7.39 9.94 20.00
CA ARG A 117 -6.47 11.02 20.37
C ARG A 117 -5.10 10.79 19.72
N LEU A 118 -4.60 11.81 19.04
CA LEU A 118 -3.24 11.81 18.51
C LEU A 118 -2.24 12.07 19.63
N GLY A 119 -1.32 11.13 19.83
CA GLY A 119 -0.20 11.32 20.75
C GLY A 119 0.89 12.22 20.16
N ARG A 120 1.70 12.85 21.01
CA ARG A 120 2.86 13.68 20.56
C ARG A 120 3.83 12.90 19.68
N SER A 121 3.96 11.59 19.90
CA SER A 121 4.78 10.70 19.07
C SER A 121 4.30 10.59 17.63
N ALA A 122 2.98 10.61 17.39
CA ALA A 122 2.45 10.57 16.03
C ALA A 122 2.86 11.81 15.23
N TYR A 123 2.86 13.01 15.85
CA TYR A 123 3.35 14.23 15.22
C TYR A 123 4.86 14.17 14.94
N LEU A 124 5.66 13.68 15.90
CA LEU A 124 7.11 13.55 15.72
C LEU A 124 7.44 12.50 14.65
N ALA A 125 6.77 11.36 14.66
CA ALA A 125 6.95 10.33 13.64
C ALA A 125 6.57 10.85 12.25
N THR A 126 5.47 11.60 12.13
CA THR A 126 5.07 12.25 10.87
C THR A 126 6.14 13.22 10.37
N LEU A 127 6.67 14.08 11.24
CA LEU A 127 7.72 15.04 10.86
C LEU A 127 8.98 14.31 10.39
N LEU A 128 9.44 13.30 11.15
CA LEU A 128 10.61 12.51 10.81
C LEU A 128 10.44 11.77 9.47
N SER A 129 9.24 11.21 9.21
CA SER A 129 8.97 10.52 7.95
C SER A 129 8.99 11.46 6.76
N ILE A 130 8.37 12.64 6.86
CA ILE A 130 8.37 13.64 5.80
C ILE A 130 9.81 14.11 5.51
N LEU A 131 10.58 14.43 6.53
CA LEU A 131 11.99 14.82 6.37
C LEU A 131 12.80 13.69 5.72
N GLY A 132 12.65 12.46 6.19
CA GLY A 132 13.35 11.30 5.63
C GLY A 132 13.05 11.07 4.14
N LEU A 133 11.79 11.17 3.76
CA LEU A 133 11.35 11.04 2.37
C LEU A 133 11.89 12.19 1.49
N LEU A 134 11.89 13.43 2.00
CA LEU A 134 12.49 14.58 1.30
C LEU A 134 13.98 14.35 1.03
N PHE A 135 14.73 13.83 2.01
CA PHE A 135 16.16 13.53 1.83
C PHE A 135 16.39 12.45 0.78
N ILE A 136 15.61 11.35 0.78
CA ILE A 136 15.78 10.27 -0.20
C ILE A 136 15.48 10.74 -1.62
N SER A 137 14.37 11.47 -1.82
CA SER A 137 13.78 11.62 -3.14
C SER A 137 13.97 12.99 -3.77
N VAL A 138 14.01 14.07 -3.01
CA VAL A 138 14.09 15.44 -3.55
C VAL A 138 15.52 15.96 -3.54
N ILE A 139 16.20 15.87 -2.42
CA ILE A 139 17.56 16.41 -2.26
C ILE A 139 18.57 15.53 -3.00
N GLY A 140 18.34 14.20 -3.03
CA GLY A 140 19.23 13.26 -3.70
C GLY A 140 19.17 13.32 -5.24
N THR A 141 18.05 13.73 -5.83
CA THR A 141 17.82 13.73 -7.30
C THR A 141 17.77 15.12 -7.93
N GLY A 142 17.76 16.18 -7.13
CA GLY A 142 17.57 17.57 -7.60
C GLY A 142 16.10 17.95 -7.79
N VAL A 143 15.79 19.22 -7.60
CA VAL A 143 14.41 19.75 -7.76
C VAL A 143 14.14 19.97 -9.24
N SER A 144 13.26 19.17 -9.82
CA SER A 144 12.68 19.45 -11.14
C SER A 144 11.64 20.60 -11.01
N SER A 145 11.35 21.27 -12.13
CA SER A 145 10.37 22.35 -12.17
C SER A 145 9.03 21.90 -11.56
N PHE A 146 8.49 22.69 -10.63
CA PHE A 146 7.20 22.41 -10.00
C PHE A 146 6.08 22.47 -11.04
N GLN A 147 5.38 21.36 -11.21
CA GLN A 147 4.18 21.29 -12.07
C GLN A 147 2.96 20.95 -11.21
N PRO A 148 1.99 21.88 -11.09
CA PRO A 148 0.82 21.70 -10.23
C PRO A 148 0.00 20.44 -10.53
N ALA A 149 -0.11 20.07 -11.82
CA ALA A 149 -0.85 18.86 -12.23
C ALA A 149 -0.23 17.59 -11.63
N GLY A 150 1.08 17.43 -11.70
CA GLY A 150 1.79 16.28 -11.12
C GLY A 150 1.66 16.23 -9.60
N PHE A 151 1.76 17.41 -8.94
CA PHE A 151 1.56 17.51 -7.49
C PHE A 151 0.16 17.07 -7.06
N ILE A 152 -0.89 17.57 -7.75
CA ILE A 152 -2.29 17.23 -7.45
C ILE A 152 -2.54 15.73 -7.65
N LEU A 153 -2.03 15.14 -8.74
CA LEU A 153 -2.18 13.71 -9.02
C LEU A 153 -1.49 12.85 -7.95
N ALA A 154 -0.25 13.19 -7.57
CA ALA A 154 0.47 12.48 -6.52
C ALA A 154 -0.21 12.63 -5.15
N LEU A 155 -0.72 13.80 -4.81
CA LEU A 155 -1.46 14.04 -3.58
C LEU A 155 -2.79 13.27 -3.58
N ALA A 156 -3.52 13.26 -4.69
CA ALA A 156 -4.74 12.48 -4.85
C ALA A 156 -4.45 10.97 -4.66
N SER A 157 -3.31 10.46 -5.16
CA SER A 157 -2.91 9.07 -4.92
C SER A 157 -2.67 8.79 -3.42
N ALA A 158 -2.10 9.75 -2.67
CA ALA A 158 -1.94 9.61 -1.22
C ALA A 158 -3.29 9.52 -0.50
N PHE A 159 -4.29 10.31 -0.91
CA PHE A 159 -5.64 10.23 -0.35
C PHE A 159 -6.35 8.91 -0.67
N THR A 160 -6.24 8.42 -1.91
CA THR A 160 -6.86 7.15 -2.31
C THR A 160 -6.21 5.96 -1.58
N TYR A 161 -4.89 5.98 -1.39
CA TYR A 161 -4.21 4.94 -0.62
C TYR A 161 -4.53 5.02 0.88
N SER A 162 -4.65 6.25 1.42
CA SER A 162 -5.12 6.46 2.79
C SER A 162 -6.52 5.90 3.00
N PHE A 163 -7.42 6.07 2.04
CA PHE A 163 -8.76 5.51 2.08
C PHE A 163 -8.74 3.97 2.15
N TYR A 164 -7.84 3.32 1.39
CA TYR A 164 -7.66 1.88 1.47
C TYR A 164 -7.21 1.41 2.87
N ILE A 165 -6.15 2.02 3.42
CA ILE A 165 -5.60 1.60 4.72
C ILE A 165 -6.57 1.92 5.86
N PHE A 166 -7.10 3.15 5.91
CA PHE A 166 -8.07 3.58 6.90
C PHE A 166 -9.38 2.77 6.81
N GLY A 167 -9.89 2.58 5.60
CA GLY A 167 -11.14 1.87 5.33
C GLY A 167 -11.12 0.43 5.80
N ASN A 168 -9.98 -0.26 5.73
CA ASN A 168 -9.83 -1.62 6.26
C ASN A 168 -10.22 -1.71 7.75
N GLU A 169 -9.81 -0.74 8.55
CA GLU A 169 -10.15 -0.70 9.97
C GLU A 169 -11.55 -0.11 10.19
N TYR A 170 -11.86 1.01 9.54
CA TYR A 170 -13.12 1.75 9.73
C TYR A 170 -14.35 0.92 9.38
N PHE A 171 -14.30 0.19 8.27
CA PHE A 171 -15.40 -0.69 7.85
C PHE A 171 -15.39 -2.06 8.54
N GLY A 172 -14.44 -2.33 9.43
CA GLY A 172 -14.34 -3.60 10.15
C GLY A 172 -14.04 -4.78 9.22
N ILE A 173 -13.24 -4.58 8.19
CA ILE A 173 -12.92 -5.61 7.20
C ILE A 173 -12.17 -6.79 7.84
N GLY A 174 -11.36 -6.53 8.87
CA GLY A 174 -10.64 -7.57 9.62
C GLY A 174 -11.51 -8.57 10.38
N GLU A 175 -12.84 -8.38 10.42
CA GLU A 175 -13.81 -9.34 10.97
C GLU A 175 -14.13 -10.47 9.99
N TYR A 176 -13.82 -10.29 8.71
CA TYR A 176 -14.05 -11.27 7.66
C TYR A 176 -12.75 -12.03 7.32
N PRO A 177 -12.87 -13.24 6.71
CA PRO A 177 -11.70 -13.93 6.19
C PRO A 177 -10.95 -13.03 5.22
N VAL A 178 -9.65 -12.84 5.44
CA VAL A 178 -8.82 -11.94 4.61
C VAL A 178 -8.91 -12.30 3.13
N TRP A 179 -8.97 -13.58 2.80
CA TRP A 179 -9.08 -14.07 1.43
C TRP A 179 -10.33 -13.56 0.72
N SER A 180 -11.49 -13.59 1.41
CA SER A 180 -12.76 -13.11 0.86
C SER A 180 -12.74 -11.59 0.66
N ALA A 181 -12.25 -10.84 1.63
CA ALA A 181 -12.18 -9.39 1.55
C ALA A 181 -11.22 -8.93 0.43
N VAL A 182 -10.01 -9.51 0.39
CA VAL A 182 -8.99 -9.15 -0.62
C VAL A 182 -9.42 -9.59 -2.02
N PHE A 183 -10.18 -10.70 -2.16
CA PHE A 183 -10.76 -11.11 -3.44
C PHE A 183 -11.61 -10.00 -4.07
N TYR A 184 -12.56 -9.42 -3.33
CA TYR A 184 -13.40 -8.33 -3.84
C TYR A 184 -12.59 -7.08 -4.17
N MET A 185 -11.62 -6.72 -3.33
CA MET A 185 -10.77 -5.55 -3.58
C MET A 185 -9.90 -5.75 -4.83
N ALA A 186 -9.28 -6.92 -4.98
CA ALA A 186 -8.45 -7.25 -6.14
C ALA A 186 -9.28 -7.32 -7.43
N ALA A 187 -10.49 -7.89 -7.37
CA ALA A 187 -11.42 -7.93 -8.50
C ALA A 187 -11.79 -6.52 -8.97
N ALA A 188 -12.14 -5.61 -8.05
CA ALA A 188 -12.48 -4.24 -8.39
C ALA A 188 -11.29 -3.48 -9.00
N SER A 189 -10.08 -3.65 -8.44
CA SER A 189 -8.86 -3.07 -9.00
C SER A 189 -8.53 -3.65 -10.37
N ALA A 190 -8.68 -4.97 -10.56
CA ALA A 190 -8.51 -5.61 -11.88
C ALA A 190 -9.47 -5.03 -12.92
N CYS A 191 -10.75 -4.81 -12.57
CA CYS A 191 -11.72 -4.18 -13.47
C CYS A 191 -11.26 -2.78 -13.90
N VAL A 192 -10.72 -1.97 -12.98
CA VAL A 192 -10.17 -0.64 -13.32
C VAL A 192 -9.07 -0.78 -14.37
N PHE A 193 -8.12 -1.70 -14.19
CA PHE A 193 -7.01 -1.88 -15.13
C PHE A 193 -7.40 -2.60 -16.43
N ILE A 194 -8.46 -3.42 -16.44
CA ILE A 194 -9.07 -3.93 -17.68
C ILE A 194 -9.59 -2.75 -18.52
N VAL A 195 -10.36 -1.84 -17.90
CA VAL A 195 -10.89 -0.67 -18.59
C VAL A 195 -9.75 0.24 -19.08
N ILE A 196 -8.75 0.52 -18.26
CA ILE A 196 -7.60 1.35 -18.64
C ILE A 196 -6.87 0.75 -19.84
N ASN A 197 -6.53 -0.53 -19.81
CA ASN A 197 -5.85 -1.20 -20.92
C ASN A 197 -6.70 -1.23 -22.20
N ALA A 198 -8.02 -1.41 -22.07
CA ALA A 198 -8.93 -1.39 -23.20
C ALA A 198 -9.04 -0.01 -23.85
N VAL A 199 -9.11 1.06 -23.03
CA VAL A 199 -9.24 2.45 -23.51
C VAL A 199 -7.92 2.96 -24.07
N THR A 200 -6.79 2.64 -23.44
CA THR A 200 -5.46 3.14 -23.89
C THR A 200 -4.82 2.28 -24.97
N GLY A 201 -5.32 1.06 -25.18
CA GLY A 201 -4.69 0.11 -26.12
C GLY A 201 -3.30 -0.38 -25.67
N GLN A 202 -2.92 -0.17 -24.41
CA GLN A 202 -1.58 -0.47 -23.88
C GLN A 202 -1.44 -1.90 -23.35
N PHE A 203 -2.44 -2.76 -23.55
CA PHE A 203 -2.35 -4.14 -23.11
C PHE A 203 -1.24 -4.90 -23.83
N THR A 204 -0.30 -5.44 -23.05
CA THR A 204 0.80 -6.26 -23.55
C THR A 204 0.92 -7.55 -22.75
N LEU A 205 1.10 -8.67 -23.46
CA LEU A 205 1.44 -9.94 -22.83
C LEU A 205 2.96 -10.07 -22.70
N PRO A 206 3.47 -10.68 -21.61
CA PRO A 206 4.88 -10.98 -21.49
C PRO A 206 5.33 -11.91 -22.62
N ALA A 207 6.23 -11.45 -23.47
CA ALA A 207 6.81 -12.23 -24.55
C ALA A 207 8.19 -12.75 -24.15
N GLY A 208 8.33 -14.07 -24.01
CA GLY A 208 9.57 -14.72 -23.61
C GLY A 208 9.70 -15.00 -22.11
N GLY A 209 10.63 -15.90 -21.78
CA GLY A 209 10.77 -16.43 -20.42
C GLY A 209 11.17 -15.38 -19.37
N ALA A 210 12.05 -14.45 -19.73
CA ALA A 210 12.50 -13.39 -18.83
C ALA A 210 11.37 -12.41 -18.49
N ALA A 211 10.65 -11.90 -19.51
CA ALA A 211 9.50 -11.01 -19.31
C ALA A 211 8.41 -11.65 -18.45
N MET A 212 8.12 -12.94 -18.71
CA MET A 212 7.16 -13.72 -17.92
C MET A 212 7.65 -13.90 -16.48
N GLY A 213 8.92 -14.23 -16.28
CA GLY A 213 9.52 -14.41 -14.95
C GLY A 213 9.46 -13.13 -14.11
N TYR A 214 9.78 -11.97 -14.71
CA TYR A 214 9.72 -10.68 -14.02
C TYR A 214 8.28 -10.27 -13.70
N ALA A 215 7.35 -10.37 -14.66
CA ALA A 215 5.96 -10.04 -14.44
C ALA A 215 5.30 -10.96 -13.39
N PHE A 216 5.57 -12.25 -13.43
CA PHE A 216 5.08 -13.22 -12.45
C PHE A 216 5.69 -12.98 -11.07
N GLY A 217 7.01 -12.76 -10.99
CA GLY A 217 7.70 -12.41 -9.74
C GLY A 217 7.12 -11.16 -9.09
N ALA A 218 6.91 -10.09 -9.86
CA ALA A 218 6.24 -8.88 -9.40
C ALA A 218 4.84 -9.19 -8.86
N ALA A 219 4.06 -9.99 -9.60
CA ALA A 219 2.70 -10.34 -9.21
C ALA A 219 2.65 -11.15 -7.92
N VAL A 220 3.54 -12.13 -7.74
CA VAL A 220 3.63 -12.94 -6.50
C VAL A 220 4.01 -12.06 -5.30
N ILE A 221 5.07 -11.25 -5.44
CA ILE A 221 5.56 -10.39 -4.35
C ILE A 221 4.47 -9.39 -3.94
N THR A 222 3.85 -8.71 -4.91
CA THR A 222 2.79 -7.73 -4.65
C THR A 222 1.57 -8.38 -4.01
N SER A 223 1.13 -9.54 -4.51
CA SER A 223 -0.02 -10.27 -3.97
C SER A 223 0.20 -10.68 -2.52
N LEU A 224 1.38 -11.25 -2.22
CA LEU A 224 1.74 -11.61 -0.85
C LEU A 224 1.79 -10.39 0.06
N SER A 225 2.35 -9.28 -0.41
CA SER A 225 2.43 -8.04 0.34
C SER A 225 1.05 -7.47 0.68
N PHE A 226 0.10 -7.47 -0.27
CA PHE A 226 -1.27 -7.04 0.01
C PHE A 226 -1.97 -7.94 1.04
N LEU A 227 -1.78 -9.25 0.97
CA LEU A 227 -2.36 -10.18 1.94
C LEU A 227 -1.78 -9.94 3.35
N LEU A 228 -0.47 -9.85 3.46
CA LEU A 228 0.22 -9.60 4.74
C LEU A 228 -0.17 -8.24 5.33
N LEU A 229 -0.29 -7.20 4.48
CA LEU A 229 -0.73 -5.88 4.92
C LEU A 229 -2.15 -5.90 5.48
N ASN A 230 -3.10 -6.57 4.81
CA ASN A 230 -4.47 -6.66 5.30
C ASN A 230 -4.58 -7.41 6.65
N ILE A 231 -3.85 -8.53 6.79
CA ILE A 231 -3.76 -9.25 8.07
C ILE A 231 -3.12 -8.35 9.15
N GLY A 232 -2.09 -7.60 8.75
CA GLY A 232 -1.39 -6.67 9.63
C GLY A 232 -2.29 -5.54 10.11
N ILE A 233 -3.05 -4.90 9.22
CA ILE A 233 -4.00 -3.82 9.56
C ILE A 233 -5.07 -4.33 10.53
N ALA A 234 -5.63 -5.51 10.30
CA ALA A 234 -6.65 -6.10 11.16
C ALA A 234 -6.19 -6.25 12.62
N GLY A 235 -4.90 -6.49 12.85
CA GLY A 235 -4.37 -6.70 14.19
C GLY A 235 -3.60 -5.51 14.79
N ALA A 236 -3.00 -4.64 13.97
CA ALA A 236 -2.24 -3.46 14.42
C ALA A 236 -3.08 -2.18 14.40
N GLY A 237 -4.09 -2.11 13.54
CA GLY A 237 -4.84 -0.90 13.22
C GLY A 237 -4.21 -0.09 12.09
N ALA A 238 -5.03 0.73 11.42
CA ALA A 238 -4.66 1.47 10.22
C ALA A 238 -3.48 2.44 10.43
N ALA A 239 -3.54 3.24 11.50
CA ALA A 239 -2.50 4.23 11.78
C ALA A 239 -1.13 3.59 12.02
N GLN A 240 -1.06 2.46 12.75
CA GLN A 240 0.21 1.78 13.01
C GLN A 240 0.72 1.04 11.78
N ALA A 241 -0.17 0.39 11.04
CA ALA A 241 0.16 -0.28 9.80
C ALA A 241 0.74 0.71 8.78
N SER A 242 0.13 1.90 8.62
CA SER A 242 0.60 2.93 7.69
C SER A 242 2.01 3.46 8.02
N PHE A 243 2.38 3.57 9.31
CA PHE A 243 3.76 3.91 9.66
C PHE A 243 4.72 2.75 9.44
N ALA A 244 4.30 1.50 9.69
CA ALA A 244 5.13 0.34 9.43
C ALA A 244 5.48 0.19 7.95
N THR A 245 4.58 0.60 7.05
CA THR A 245 4.82 0.56 5.61
C THR A 245 5.81 1.63 5.12
N LEU A 246 6.24 2.59 5.94
CA LEU A 246 7.36 3.49 5.61
C LEU A 246 8.73 2.78 5.47
N ILE A 247 8.81 1.50 5.79
CA ILE A 247 9.98 0.66 5.45
C ILE A 247 10.10 0.41 3.92
N GLU A 248 9.01 0.54 3.19
CA GLU A 248 8.94 0.35 1.73
C GLU A 248 10.01 1.14 0.95
N PRO A 249 10.15 2.49 1.10
CA PRO A 249 11.19 3.24 0.40
C PRO A 249 12.62 2.79 0.79
N VAL A 250 12.82 2.33 2.01
CA VAL A 250 14.13 1.79 2.44
C VAL A 250 14.43 0.50 1.67
N ALA A 251 13.47 -0.41 1.59
CA ALA A 251 13.61 -1.66 0.85
C ALA A 251 13.79 -1.41 -0.66
N SER A 252 13.09 -0.41 -1.21
CA SER A 252 13.22 -0.01 -2.62
C SER A 252 14.64 0.50 -2.93
N VAL A 253 15.21 1.37 -2.08
CA VAL A 253 16.59 1.85 -2.26
C VAL A 253 17.59 0.69 -2.21
N ILE A 254 17.46 -0.21 -1.24
CA ILE A 254 18.36 -1.37 -1.13
C ILE A 254 18.27 -2.24 -2.40
N CYS A 255 17.07 -2.49 -2.90
CA CYS A 255 16.86 -3.28 -4.09
C CYS A 255 17.39 -2.57 -5.35
N GLY A 256 17.20 -1.25 -5.47
CA GLY A 256 17.75 -0.42 -6.54
C GLY A 256 19.27 -0.48 -6.62
N VAL A 257 19.93 -0.42 -5.47
CA VAL A 257 21.40 -0.55 -5.39
C VAL A 257 21.87 -1.94 -5.82
N ILE A 258 21.24 -3.00 -5.31
CA ILE A 258 21.71 -4.38 -5.54
C ILE A 258 21.39 -4.87 -6.95
N VAL A 259 20.24 -4.49 -7.50
CA VAL A 259 19.73 -5.05 -8.76
C VAL A 259 19.91 -4.11 -9.95
N LEU A 260 19.83 -2.79 -9.72
CA LEU A 260 19.89 -1.77 -10.77
C LEU A 260 21.19 -0.94 -10.74
N ASP A 261 22.15 -1.30 -9.87
CA ASP A 261 23.44 -0.60 -9.67
C ASP A 261 23.27 0.90 -9.36
N GLU A 262 22.19 1.28 -8.69
CA GLU A 262 21.91 2.66 -8.29
C GLU A 262 22.92 3.16 -7.26
N LYS A 263 23.34 4.42 -7.40
CA LYS A 263 24.31 5.03 -6.47
C LYS A 263 23.59 5.56 -5.23
N VAL A 264 24.09 5.17 -4.06
CA VAL A 264 23.64 5.70 -2.77
C VAL A 264 24.35 7.02 -2.49
N THR A 265 23.58 8.07 -2.21
CA THR A 265 24.10 9.36 -1.78
C THR A 265 24.08 9.47 -0.24
N LEU A 266 24.86 10.42 0.30
CA LEU A 266 24.77 10.73 1.74
C LEU A 266 23.35 11.11 2.16
N PHE A 267 22.63 11.83 1.30
CA PHE A 267 21.24 12.23 1.54
C PHE A 267 20.30 11.03 1.62
N THR A 268 20.52 10.01 0.78
CA THR A 268 19.77 8.74 0.85
C THR A 268 19.98 8.06 2.21
N ILE A 269 21.21 8.01 2.72
CA ILE A 269 21.50 7.41 4.03
C ILE A 269 20.83 8.18 5.16
N ILE A 270 20.93 9.51 5.17
CA ILE A 270 20.25 10.36 6.15
C ILE A 270 18.73 10.12 6.13
N GLY A 271 18.15 10.07 4.95
CA GLY A 271 16.71 9.84 4.78
C GLY A 271 16.26 8.48 5.31
N ILE A 272 17.04 7.40 5.05
CA ILE A 272 16.77 6.06 5.59
C ILE A 272 16.79 6.09 7.13
N VAL A 273 17.80 6.72 7.75
CA VAL A 273 17.88 6.83 9.21
C VAL A 273 16.67 7.56 9.79
N LEU A 274 16.25 8.66 9.18
CA LEU A 274 15.07 9.43 9.62
C LEU A 274 13.78 8.61 9.52
N ILE A 275 13.60 7.81 8.45
CA ILE A 275 12.44 6.92 8.29
C ILE A 275 12.45 5.83 9.35
N LEU A 276 13.59 5.18 9.60
CA LEU A 276 13.67 4.14 10.62
C LEU A 276 13.38 4.70 12.02
N LEU A 277 13.86 5.92 12.32
CA LEU A 277 13.55 6.62 13.56
C LEU A 277 12.05 6.94 13.65
N SER A 278 11.39 7.37 12.55
CA SER A 278 9.96 7.60 12.50
C SER A 278 9.15 6.36 12.87
N VAL A 279 9.46 5.22 12.24
CA VAL A 279 8.81 3.93 12.53
C VAL A 279 9.02 3.53 13.99
N TRP A 280 10.24 3.69 14.50
CA TRP A 280 10.57 3.36 15.89
C TRP A 280 9.83 4.25 16.89
N VAL A 281 9.82 5.56 16.71
CA VAL A 281 9.09 6.53 17.55
C VAL A 281 7.60 6.22 17.57
N ASN A 282 7.01 5.90 16.43
CA ASN A 282 5.60 5.54 16.35
C ASN A 282 5.30 4.23 17.08
N SER A 283 6.22 3.25 17.03
CA SER A 283 6.02 1.95 17.66
C SER A 283 6.11 1.98 19.19
N MET A 284 6.87 2.90 19.77
CA MET A 284 7.05 2.98 21.24
C MET A 284 5.80 3.43 22.00
N HIS A 285 4.98 4.29 21.39
CA HIS A 285 3.79 4.86 22.04
C HIS A 285 2.52 4.00 21.90
N THR A 286 2.62 2.85 21.29
CA THR A 286 1.53 1.87 21.18
C THR A 286 1.10 1.26 22.53
N HIS A 287 1.85 1.54 23.59
CA HIS A 287 1.53 1.07 24.96
C HIS A 287 0.50 1.95 25.69
N GLU A 288 0.15 3.14 25.19
CA GLU A 288 -0.93 3.94 25.78
C GLU A 288 -2.30 3.60 25.17
N LYS A 289 -2.95 2.64 25.80
CA LYS A 289 -4.38 2.33 25.81
C LYS A 289 -5.13 2.37 24.46
N ALA A 290 -5.18 1.20 23.81
CA ALA A 290 -6.42 0.87 23.10
C ALA A 290 -7.57 0.92 24.16
N PRO A 291 -8.66 1.69 23.93
CA PRO A 291 -9.84 1.56 24.77
C PRO A 291 -10.27 0.11 24.75
N ALA A 292 -10.47 -0.48 25.93
CA ALA A 292 -10.98 -1.84 26.06
C ALA A 292 -12.22 -1.95 25.16
N ARG A 293 -12.21 -2.86 24.19
CA ARG A 293 -13.40 -3.21 23.42
C ARG A 293 -14.48 -3.53 24.45
N GLU A 294 -15.47 -2.67 24.58
CA GLU A 294 -16.66 -2.92 25.36
C GLU A 294 -17.27 -4.21 24.77
N LYS A 295 -17.16 -5.30 25.52
CA LYS A 295 -17.74 -6.58 25.13
C LYS A 295 -19.22 -6.32 24.93
N ALA A 296 -19.71 -6.49 23.70
CA ALA A 296 -21.13 -6.48 23.42
C ALA A 296 -21.83 -7.39 24.46
N PRO A 297 -22.93 -6.94 25.04
CA PRO A 297 -23.66 -7.73 26.04
C PRO A 297 -24.06 -9.08 25.40
N PRO A 298 -24.01 -10.18 26.16
CA PRO A 298 -24.38 -11.49 25.63
C PRO A 298 -25.84 -11.43 25.14
N ASN A 299 -26.03 -11.80 23.89
CA ASN A 299 -27.35 -11.89 23.27
C ASN A 299 -28.16 -12.97 23.96
N ASN A 300 -28.95 -12.58 24.94
CA ASN A 300 -29.91 -13.41 25.70
C ASN A 300 -31.23 -13.52 24.90
N SER A 301 -31.17 -14.18 23.72
CA SER A 301 -32.38 -14.62 23.01
C SER A 301 -32.34 -16.12 22.79
N ARG A 302 -32.41 -16.88 23.89
CA ARG A 302 -32.96 -18.23 23.91
C ARG A 302 -34.16 -18.19 24.82
N LYS A 303 -35.31 -18.01 24.26
CA LYS A 303 -36.60 -18.65 24.70
C LYS A 303 -37.47 -18.79 23.46
#